data_c7b9c06e02a65677c24c6676e12189b4
#
_entry.id   c7b9c06e02a65677c24c6676e12189b4
#
_cell.length_a   1.000
_cell.length_b   1.000
_cell.length_c   1.000
_cell.angle_alpha   90.00
_cell.angle_beta   90.00
_cell.angle_gamma   90.00
#
_symmetry.space_group_name_H-M   'P 1'
#
loop_
_entity.id
_entity.type
_entity.pdbx_description
1 polymer ?
#
loop_
_entity_poly.entity_id
_entity_poly.type
_entity_poly.pdbx_seq_one_letter_code
_entity_poly.pdbx_strand_id
1 'polypeptide(L)'
;MSSTPNSTAEDHYYAGIDLFGEGKLAEAIAEYVRALELNPQFSDALHGLAQAYHAQQDFDRTIETAQRILALDPEDILAWTTISRAYQRKGMVPEAEEAGNKARILGWKQQLKEQKASGGKA
;
A
#
# COMPACT_ATOMS: atom_id res chain seq x y z
N MET A 1 2.68 10.09 -25.22
CA MET A 1 1.38 9.88 -24.99
C MET A 1 1.06 8.71 -24.28
N SER A 2 0.82 8.83 -23.14
CA SER A 2 0.73 7.70 -22.31
C SER A 2 -0.65 7.12 -22.22
N SER A 3 -1.66 7.86 -22.51
CA SER A 3 -2.96 7.28 -22.33
C SER A 3 -3.78 7.39 -23.60
N THR A 4 -4.60 6.41 -23.81
CA THR A 4 -5.52 6.37 -24.91
C THR A 4 -6.92 6.53 -24.34
N PRO A 5 -7.93 6.78 -25.17
CA PRO A 5 -9.30 6.87 -24.69
C PRO A 5 -9.77 5.59 -23.99
N ASN A 6 -9.12 4.45 -24.31
CA ASN A 6 -9.50 3.16 -23.73
C ASN A 6 -8.57 2.66 -22.64
N SER A 7 -7.75 3.55 -22.08
CA SER A 7 -6.84 3.15 -21.00
C SER A 7 -7.64 2.70 -19.78
N THR A 8 -7.22 1.58 -19.21
CA THR A 8 -7.87 1.02 -18.03
C THR A 8 -7.10 1.39 -16.76
N ALA A 9 -7.71 1.11 -15.63
CA ALA A 9 -7.03 1.30 -14.34
C ALA A 9 -5.74 0.50 -14.31
N GLU A 10 -5.75 -0.73 -14.83
CA GLU A 10 -4.54 -1.54 -14.86
C GLU A 10 -3.45 -0.94 -15.72
N ASP A 11 -3.83 -0.34 -16.86
CA ASP A 11 -2.84 0.31 -17.73
C ASP A 11 -2.11 1.42 -16.98
N HIS A 12 -2.84 2.23 -16.25
CA HIS A 12 -2.24 3.31 -15.47
C HIS A 12 -1.41 2.77 -14.32
N TYR A 13 -1.88 1.70 -13.68
CA TYR A 13 -1.13 1.06 -12.62
C TYR A 13 0.22 0.55 -13.11
N TYR A 14 0.25 -0.14 -14.24
CA TYR A 14 1.51 -0.64 -14.79
C TYR A 14 2.43 0.49 -15.21
N ALA A 15 1.87 1.57 -15.77
CA ALA A 15 2.67 2.74 -16.10
C ALA A 15 3.30 3.33 -14.82
N GLY A 16 2.53 3.35 -13.72
CA GLY A 16 3.04 3.82 -12.46
C GLY A 16 4.19 2.98 -11.94
N ILE A 17 4.06 1.65 -12.06
CA ILE A 17 5.14 0.75 -11.64
C ILE A 17 6.42 1.03 -12.42
N ASP A 18 6.30 1.17 -13.75
CA ASP A 18 7.46 1.44 -14.58
C ASP A 18 8.13 2.75 -14.19
N LEU A 19 7.33 3.79 -13.99
CA LEU A 19 7.87 5.10 -13.63
C LEU A 19 8.51 5.09 -12.25
N PHE A 20 7.90 4.36 -11.32
CA PHE A 20 8.48 4.20 -9.99
C PHE A 20 9.84 3.53 -10.08
N GLY A 21 9.94 2.47 -10.90
CA GLY A 21 11.20 1.78 -11.10
C GLY A 21 12.29 2.66 -11.70
N GLU A 22 11.89 3.69 -12.46
CA GLU A 22 12.83 4.64 -13.04
C GLU A 22 13.14 5.80 -12.10
N GLY A 23 12.55 5.81 -10.92
CA GLY A 23 12.76 6.90 -9.97
C GLY A 23 11.94 8.14 -10.26
N LYS A 24 11.01 8.07 -11.21
CA LYS A 24 10.17 9.22 -11.57
C LYS A 24 8.95 9.24 -10.68
N LEU A 25 9.15 9.65 -9.44
CA LEU A 25 8.12 9.49 -8.40
C LEU A 25 6.88 10.32 -8.65
N ALA A 26 7.04 11.58 -9.05
CA ALA A 26 5.88 12.44 -9.28
C ALA A 26 5.03 11.90 -10.42
N GLU A 27 5.68 11.42 -11.46
CA GLU A 27 4.96 10.86 -12.61
C GLU A 27 4.29 9.55 -12.25
N ALA A 28 4.96 8.72 -11.43
CA ALA A 28 4.36 7.48 -10.97
C ALA A 28 3.10 7.76 -10.15
N ILE A 29 3.17 8.75 -9.26
CA ILE A 29 2.02 9.14 -8.46
C ILE A 29 0.85 9.54 -9.35
N ALA A 30 1.12 10.34 -10.39
CA ALA A 30 0.07 10.77 -11.30
C ALA A 30 -0.62 9.57 -11.96
N GLU A 31 0.15 8.55 -12.35
CA GLU A 31 -0.42 7.36 -12.98
C GLU A 31 -1.23 6.55 -11.98
N TYR A 32 -0.73 6.38 -10.75
CA TYR A 32 -1.50 5.67 -9.73
C TYR A 32 -2.80 6.39 -9.41
N VAL A 33 -2.77 7.73 -9.35
CA VAL A 33 -3.97 8.50 -9.10
C VAL A 33 -4.98 8.30 -10.23
N ARG A 34 -4.51 8.27 -11.48
CA ARG A 34 -5.41 8.00 -12.61
C ARG A 34 -6.02 6.60 -12.50
N ALA A 35 -5.22 5.62 -12.10
CA ALA A 35 -5.75 4.27 -11.89
C ALA A 35 -6.86 4.28 -10.85
N LEU A 36 -6.67 5.04 -9.77
CA LEU A 36 -7.65 5.10 -8.69
C LEU A 36 -8.89 5.92 -9.03
N GLU A 37 -8.76 6.86 -9.95
CA GLU A 37 -9.94 7.56 -10.47
C GLU A 37 -10.84 6.60 -11.24
N LEU A 38 -10.23 5.67 -11.95
CA LEU A 38 -10.98 4.69 -12.72
C LEU A 38 -11.47 3.53 -11.86
N ASN A 39 -10.73 3.18 -10.81
CA ASN A 39 -11.12 2.11 -9.89
C ASN A 39 -10.68 2.47 -8.48
N PRO A 40 -11.52 3.14 -7.70
CA PRO A 40 -11.15 3.60 -6.36
C PRO A 40 -10.81 2.48 -5.38
N GLN A 41 -11.20 1.24 -5.66
CA GLN A 41 -10.94 0.11 -4.79
C GLN A 41 -9.77 -0.75 -5.26
N PHE A 42 -8.96 -0.21 -6.15
CA PHE A 42 -7.82 -0.94 -6.71
C PHE A 42 -6.69 -0.96 -5.67
N SER A 43 -6.67 -2.00 -4.85
CA SER A 43 -5.73 -2.09 -3.73
C SER A 43 -4.27 -2.02 -4.15
N ASP A 44 -3.91 -2.68 -5.25
CA ASP A 44 -2.52 -2.66 -5.71
C ASP A 44 -2.08 -1.25 -6.05
N ALA A 45 -2.96 -0.46 -6.66
CA ALA A 45 -2.63 0.93 -6.99
C ALA A 45 -2.51 1.77 -5.72
N LEU A 46 -3.35 1.50 -4.70
CA LEU A 46 -3.22 2.17 -3.43
C LEU A 46 -1.88 1.86 -2.76
N HIS A 47 -1.46 0.58 -2.79
CA HIS A 47 -0.16 0.22 -2.25
C HIS A 47 0.96 0.90 -3.01
N GLY A 48 0.87 0.94 -4.34
CA GLY A 48 1.86 1.64 -5.15
C GLY A 48 1.93 3.12 -4.82
N LEU A 49 0.77 3.74 -4.66
CA LEU A 49 0.70 5.16 -4.33
C LEU A 49 1.33 5.45 -2.97
N ALA A 50 1.02 4.60 -1.97
CA ALA A 50 1.60 4.77 -0.65
C ALA A 50 3.13 4.66 -0.69
N GLN A 51 3.65 3.70 -1.46
CA GLN A 51 5.09 3.53 -1.60
C GLN A 51 5.73 4.75 -2.27
N ALA A 52 5.08 5.29 -3.28
CA ALA A 52 5.62 6.45 -3.99
C ALA A 52 5.63 7.69 -3.09
N TYR A 53 4.58 7.89 -2.30
CA TYR A 53 4.58 8.99 -1.34
C TYR A 53 5.67 8.81 -0.30
N HIS A 54 5.86 7.56 0.18
CA HIS A 54 6.90 7.29 1.17
C HIS A 54 8.27 7.61 0.59
N ALA A 55 8.50 7.24 -0.66
CA ALA A 55 9.77 7.52 -1.33
C ALA A 55 10.01 9.02 -1.48
N GLN A 56 8.93 9.80 -1.62
CA GLN A 56 9.05 11.26 -1.66
C GLN A 56 9.17 11.87 -0.27
N GLN A 57 9.13 11.04 0.77
CA GLN A 57 9.14 11.48 2.16
C GLN A 57 7.90 12.29 2.55
N ASP A 58 6.81 12.06 1.83
CA ASP A 58 5.51 12.63 2.17
C ASP A 58 4.79 11.62 3.05
N PHE A 59 5.17 11.59 4.32
CA PHE A 59 4.71 10.54 5.22
C PHE A 59 3.24 10.70 5.60
N ASP A 60 2.74 11.92 5.62
CA ASP A 60 1.32 12.13 5.91
C ASP A 60 0.45 11.52 4.82
N ARG A 61 0.80 11.74 3.55
CA ARG A 61 0.04 11.14 2.46
C ARG A 61 0.22 9.62 2.40
N THR A 62 1.40 9.14 2.79
CA THR A 62 1.63 7.71 2.91
C THR A 62 0.62 7.10 3.87
N ILE A 63 0.47 7.70 5.04
CA ILE A 63 -0.44 7.19 6.07
C ILE A 63 -1.89 7.27 5.60
N GLU A 64 -2.29 8.41 5.02
CA GLU A 64 -3.64 8.56 4.50
C GLU A 64 -3.98 7.48 3.48
N THR A 65 -3.03 7.24 2.56
CA THR A 65 -3.25 6.25 1.51
C THR A 65 -3.35 4.85 2.09
N ALA A 66 -2.48 4.52 3.04
CA ALA A 66 -2.54 3.22 3.69
C ALA A 66 -3.84 3.05 4.46
N GLN A 67 -4.36 4.12 5.05
CA GLN A 67 -5.66 4.05 5.73
C GLN A 67 -6.79 3.74 4.77
N ARG A 68 -6.70 4.22 3.53
CA ARG A 68 -7.68 3.87 2.50
C ARG A 68 -7.64 2.36 2.21
N ILE A 69 -6.46 1.77 2.22
CA ILE A 69 -6.33 0.33 2.06
C ILE A 69 -7.03 -0.39 3.21
N LEU A 70 -6.82 0.08 4.43
CA LEU A 70 -7.43 -0.54 5.60
C LEU A 70 -8.95 -0.38 5.62
N ALA A 71 -9.47 0.64 4.98
CA ALA A 71 -10.92 0.77 4.85
C ALA A 71 -11.49 -0.32 3.95
N LEU A 72 -10.69 -0.81 2.99
CA LEU A 72 -11.10 -1.89 2.13
C LEU A 72 -10.83 -3.25 2.76
N ASP A 73 -9.71 -3.38 3.46
CA ASP A 73 -9.30 -4.61 4.10
C ASP A 73 -8.58 -4.30 5.40
N PRO A 74 -9.30 -4.32 6.54
CA PRO A 74 -8.70 -3.98 7.83
C PRO A 74 -7.56 -4.90 8.25
N GLU A 75 -7.43 -6.05 7.60
CA GLU A 75 -6.39 -7.02 7.95
C GLU A 75 -5.23 -7.01 6.96
N ASP A 76 -5.11 -5.98 6.16
CA ASP A 76 -4.00 -5.86 5.22
C ASP A 76 -2.71 -5.57 6.00
N ILE A 77 -1.86 -6.59 6.09
CA ILE A 77 -0.64 -6.52 6.89
C ILE A 77 0.31 -5.47 6.33
N LEU A 78 0.44 -5.41 5.01
CA LEU A 78 1.36 -4.46 4.39
C LEU A 78 0.95 -3.03 4.68
N ALA A 79 -0.37 -2.75 4.71
CA ALA A 79 -0.84 -1.41 5.02
C ALA A 79 -0.44 -1.01 6.44
N TRP A 80 -0.60 -1.91 7.41
CA TRP A 80 -0.19 -1.62 8.78
C TRP A 80 1.32 -1.40 8.88
N THR A 81 2.10 -2.21 8.16
CA THR A 81 3.55 -2.07 8.12
C THR A 81 3.95 -0.73 7.52
N THR A 82 3.29 -0.32 6.44
CA THR A 82 3.56 0.96 5.80
C THR A 82 3.28 2.11 6.75
N ILE A 83 2.16 2.05 7.49
CA ILE A 83 1.82 3.07 8.46
C ILE A 83 2.88 3.14 9.56
N SER A 84 3.31 1.99 10.07
CA SER A 84 4.32 1.95 11.11
C SER A 84 5.61 2.62 10.64
N ARG A 85 6.06 2.27 9.45
CA ARG A 85 7.29 2.85 8.91
C ARG A 85 7.18 4.35 8.70
N ALA A 86 6.03 4.82 8.25
CA ALA A 86 5.83 6.25 8.04
C ALA A 86 5.86 7.00 9.37
N TYR A 87 5.21 6.46 10.41
CA TYR A 87 5.27 7.08 11.73
C TYR A 87 6.68 7.08 12.29
N GLN A 88 7.45 6.00 12.07
CA GLN A 88 8.84 5.96 12.49
C GLN A 88 9.64 7.09 11.85
N ARG A 89 9.43 7.33 10.56
CA ARG A 89 10.14 8.39 9.87
C ARG A 89 9.72 9.77 10.37
N LYS A 90 8.51 9.89 10.90
CA LYS A 90 8.04 11.13 11.49
C LYS A 90 8.49 11.30 12.94
N GLY A 91 9.12 10.29 13.50
CA GLY A 91 9.54 10.32 14.90
C GLY A 91 8.42 10.05 15.88
N MET A 92 7.28 9.56 15.41
CA MET A 92 6.11 9.30 16.24
C MET A 92 6.15 7.85 16.71
N VAL A 93 6.96 7.59 17.72
CA VAL A 93 7.27 6.22 18.15
C VAL A 93 6.04 5.48 18.68
N PRO A 94 5.21 6.07 19.56
CA PRO A 94 4.04 5.32 20.06
C PRO A 94 3.10 4.89 18.94
N GLU A 95 2.83 5.77 17.99
CA GLU A 95 1.97 5.46 16.86
C GLU A 95 2.59 4.39 15.97
N ALA A 96 3.91 4.47 15.77
CA ALA A 96 4.61 3.48 14.97
C ALA A 96 4.53 2.10 15.61
N GLU A 97 4.69 2.05 16.94
CA GLU A 97 4.63 0.78 17.65
C GLU A 97 3.24 0.18 17.63
N GLU A 98 2.22 1.01 17.75
CA GLU A 98 0.85 0.53 17.70
C GLU A 98 0.55 -0.12 16.34
N ALA A 99 0.91 0.56 15.26
CA ALA A 99 0.68 0.03 13.92
C ALA A 99 1.53 -1.22 13.68
N GLY A 100 2.76 -1.22 14.14
CA GLY A 100 3.64 -2.37 14.00
C GLY A 100 3.14 -3.58 14.76
N ASN A 101 2.55 -3.35 15.94
CA ASN A 101 1.95 -4.43 16.72
C ASN A 101 0.76 -5.04 15.99
N LYS A 102 -0.06 -4.20 15.38
CA LYS A 102 -1.19 -4.73 14.60
C LYS A 102 -0.72 -5.58 13.44
N ALA A 103 0.32 -5.13 12.74
CA ALA A 103 0.87 -5.91 11.64
C ALA A 103 1.37 -7.27 12.14
N ARG A 104 2.06 -7.27 13.29
CA ARG A 104 2.62 -8.50 13.84
C ARG A 104 1.52 -9.46 14.27
N ILE A 105 0.49 -8.95 14.94
CA ILE A 105 -0.61 -9.78 15.40
C ILE A 105 -1.36 -10.38 14.21
N LEU A 106 -1.62 -9.59 13.18
CA LEU A 106 -2.29 -10.09 11.99
C LEU A 106 -1.44 -11.12 11.26
N GLY A 107 -0.13 -10.90 11.21
CA GLY A 107 0.77 -11.87 10.60
C GLY A 107 0.75 -13.20 11.35
N TRP A 108 0.72 -13.14 12.68
CA TRP A 108 0.63 -14.32 13.50
C TRP A 108 -0.71 -15.05 13.29
N LYS A 109 -1.80 -14.29 13.27
CA LYS A 109 -3.12 -14.87 13.00
C LYS A 109 -3.15 -15.58 11.66
N GLN A 110 -2.59 -14.95 10.64
CA GLN A 110 -2.55 -15.55 9.30
C GLN A 110 -1.72 -16.82 9.30
N GLN A 111 -0.60 -16.80 10.00
CA GLN A 111 0.27 -17.96 10.09
C GLN A 111 -0.45 -19.12 10.75
N LEU A 112 -1.20 -18.86 11.83
CA LEU A 112 -1.97 -19.88 12.51
C LEU A 112 -3.05 -20.48 11.60
N LYS A 113 -3.70 -19.63 10.80
CA LYS A 113 -4.71 -20.11 9.85
C LYS A 113 -4.07 -21.03 8.82
N GLU A 114 -2.90 -20.66 8.32
CA GLU A 114 -2.22 -21.47 7.33
C GLU A 114 -1.78 -22.79 7.91
N GLN A 115 -1.29 -22.78 9.15
CA GLN A 115 -0.91 -24.03 9.81
C GLN A 115 -2.11 -24.94 10.00
N LYS A 116 -3.25 -24.36 10.38
CA LYS A 116 -4.46 -25.14 10.57
C LYS A 116 -4.91 -25.74 9.26
N ALA A 117 -4.85 -24.98 8.18
CA ALA A 117 -5.31 -25.44 6.88
C ALA A 117 -4.44 -26.54 6.31
N SER A 118 -3.11 -26.42 6.50
CA SER A 118 -2.21 -27.39 5.90
C SER A 118 -1.68 -28.40 6.89
N GLY A 119 -1.62 -28.03 8.15
CA GLY A 119 -0.99 -28.86 9.14
C GLY A 119 -1.92 -29.71 9.94
N GLY A 120 -3.16 -29.63 9.64
CA GLY A 120 -4.12 -30.41 10.39
C GLY A 120 -3.83 -31.87 10.36
N LYS A 121 -2.97 -32.27 9.44
CA LYS A 121 -2.67 -33.64 9.36
C LYS A 121 -1.35 -33.92 9.92
N ALA A 122 -0.88 -33.23 10.73
CA ALA A 122 0.46 -33.46 11.30
C ALA A 122 0.77 -34.91 11.52
#